data_c50366132f1cb2b6bfe7f198e25da540
#
_entry.id   c50366132f1cb2b6bfe7f198e25da540
#
_cell.length_a   1.000
_cell.length_b   1.000
_cell.length_c   1.000
_cell.angle_alpha   90.00
_cell.angle_beta   90.00
_cell.angle_gamma   90.00
#
_symmetry.space_group_name_H-M   'P 1'
#
loop_
_entity.id
_entity.type
_entity.pdbx_description
1 polymer ?
#
loop_
_entity_poly.entity_id
_entity_poly.type
_entity_poly.pdbx_seq_one_letter_code
_entity_poly.pdbx_strand_id
1 'polypeptide(L)'
;GAPGAGKGTQAKMIAEKYGIPHVSTGDIFRANIKNGTELGMEAKKYMDQGQLVPDELTVKILLDRVAQDDCKNGYVLDGFPRTIPQAEVLDKALTELGDAIDFAIDVNVPDENIVKRMSGRRACLSCGATYHIEHIPPKKEGICDKCGQELVLRDDCLLYTSPSPRDRTRS
;
A
#
# COMPACT_ATOMS: atom_id res chain seq x y z
N GLY A 1 -0.13 11.41 -0.70
CA GLY A 1 -0.98 11.61 0.49
C GLY A 1 -0.54 10.83 1.70
N ALA A 2 -0.84 11.32 2.93
CA ALA A 2 -0.45 10.74 4.22
C ALA A 2 -1.06 9.34 4.46
N PRO A 3 -0.50 8.52 5.38
CA PRO A 3 -1.18 7.33 5.89
C PRO A 3 -2.59 7.70 6.41
N GLY A 4 -3.61 6.89 6.16
CA GLY A 4 -4.99 7.20 6.58
C GLY A 4 -5.74 8.21 5.70
N ALA A 5 -5.12 8.82 4.69
CA ALA A 5 -5.78 9.74 3.76
C ALA A 5 -6.88 9.10 2.90
N GLY A 6 -6.90 7.76 2.80
CA GLY A 6 -7.88 7.03 1.98
C GLY A 6 -7.37 6.63 0.60
N LYS A 7 -6.07 6.72 0.34
CA LYS A 7 -5.45 6.35 -0.95
C LYS A 7 -5.93 5.00 -1.48
N GLY A 8 -5.80 3.95 -0.68
CA GLY A 8 -6.20 2.60 -1.09
C GLY A 8 -7.70 2.47 -1.38
N THR A 9 -8.56 3.24 -0.70
CA THR A 9 -10.00 3.27 -0.98
C THR A 9 -10.25 3.91 -2.34
N GLN A 10 -9.65 5.07 -2.61
CA GLN A 10 -9.78 5.76 -3.88
C GLN A 10 -9.16 4.96 -5.03
N ALA A 11 -7.99 4.37 -4.83
CA ALA A 11 -7.34 3.51 -5.81
C ALA A 11 -8.21 2.32 -6.23
N LYS A 12 -8.89 1.66 -5.29
CA LYS A 12 -9.82 0.57 -5.58
C LYS A 12 -11.03 1.05 -6.40
N MET A 13 -11.60 2.20 -6.07
CA MET A 13 -12.71 2.78 -6.82
C MET A 13 -12.31 3.14 -8.25
N ILE A 14 -11.10 3.69 -8.44
CA ILE A 14 -10.54 3.97 -9.76
C ILE A 14 -10.34 2.66 -10.54
N ALA A 15 -9.73 1.67 -9.92
CA ALA A 15 -9.48 0.36 -10.51
C ALA A 15 -10.79 -0.30 -10.99
N GLU A 16 -11.82 -0.31 -10.16
CA GLU A 16 -13.16 -0.83 -10.51
C GLU A 16 -13.79 -0.05 -11.66
N LYS A 17 -13.72 1.29 -11.62
CA LYS A 17 -14.34 2.15 -12.63
C LYS A 17 -13.73 1.95 -14.02
N TYR A 18 -12.43 1.75 -14.11
CA TYR A 18 -11.70 1.63 -15.36
C TYR A 18 -11.38 0.18 -15.76
N GLY A 19 -11.72 -0.79 -14.93
CA GLY A 19 -11.45 -2.21 -15.20
C GLY A 19 -9.96 -2.55 -15.21
N ILE A 20 -9.15 -1.84 -14.41
CA ILE A 20 -7.70 -2.02 -14.31
C ILE A 20 -7.30 -2.50 -12.91
N PRO A 21 -6.19 -3.23 -12.73
CA PRO A 21 -5.80 -3.74 -11.43
C PRO A 21 -5.31 -2.65 -10.47
N HIS A 22 -5.66 -2.80 -9.20
CA HIS A 22 -5.09 -2.05 -8.08
C HIS A 22 -3.82 -2.73 -7.60
N VAL A 23 -2.68 -2.10 -7.81
CA VAL A 23 -1.34 -2.59 -7.47
C VAL A 23 -0.84 -1.89 -6.22
N SER A 24 -1.02 -2.52 -5.07
CA SER A 24 -0.56 -2.02 -3.76
C SER A 24 0.75 -2.71 -3.38
N THR A 25 1.83 -1.95 -3.24
CA THR A 25 3.13 -2.51 -2.81
C THR A 25 3.04 -3.21 -1.46
N GLY A 26 2.27 -2.67 -0.52
CA GLY A 26 2.06 -3.32 0.77
C GLY A 26 1.35 -4.68 0.66
N ASP A 27 0.39 -4.82 -0.26
CA ASP A 27 -0.32 -6.08 -0.49
C ASP A 27 0.58 -7.08 -1.22
N ILE A 28 1.37 -6.61 -2.19
CA ILE A 28 2.35 -7.44 -2.91
C ILE A 28 3.37 -8.03 -1.94
N PHE A 29 3.97 -7.22 -1.06
CA PHE A 29 4.91 -7.73 -0.06
C PHE A 29 4.27 -8.77 0.85
N ARG A 30 3.08 -8.51 1.37
CA ARG A 30 2.35 -9.46 2.22
C ARG A 30 2.06 -10.77 1.49
N ALA A 31 1.65 -10.71 0.24
CA ALA A 31 1.38 -11.88 -0.59
C ALA A 31 2.66 -12.69 -0.86
N ASN A 32 3.75 -12.03 -1.24
CA ASN A 32 5.04 -12.68 -1.47
C ASN A 32 5.60 -13.35 -0.21
N ILE A 33 5.51 -12.69 0.94
CA ILE A 33 5.93 -13.27 2.23
C ILE A 33 5.06 -14.49 2.57
N LYS A 34 3.74 -14.37 2.42
CA LYS A 34 2.80 -15.47 2.70
C LYS A 34 3.04 -16.68 1.81
N ASN A 35 3.36 -16.44 0.54
CA ASN A 35 3.62 -17.49 -0.44
C ASN A 35 5.07 -18.04 -0.37
N GLY A 36 5.92 -17.47 0.49
CA GLY A 36 7.31 -17.90 0.68
C GLY A 36 8.18 -17.70 -0.56
N THR A 37 7.87 -16.74 -1.42
CA THR A 37 8.70 -16.46 -2.59
C THR A 37 10.08 -15.96 -2.16
N GLU A 38 11.10 -16.18 -2.98
CA GLU A 38 12.47 -15.74 -2.71
C GLU A 38 12.53 -14.24 -2.40
N LEU A 39 11.91 -13.41 -3.27
CA LEU A 39 11.81 -11.95 -3.08
C LEU A 39 11.03 -11.57 -1.82
N GLY A 40 9.96 -12.30 -1.50
CA GLY A 40 9.19 -12.08 -0.28
C GLY A 40 9.97 -12.41 0.97
N MET A 41 10.74 -13.48 0.98
CA MET A 41 11.59 -13.87 2.11
C MET A 41 12.78 -12.91 2.29
N GLU A 42 13.31 -12.37 1.21
CA GLU A 42 14.33 -11.32 1.27
C GLU A 42 13.75 -10.02 1.85
N ALA A 43 12.61 -9.56 1.35
CA ALA A 43 11.93 -8.38 1.87
C ALA A 43 11.58 -8.53 3.36
N LYS A 44 11.17 -9.74 3.78
CA LYS A 44 10.83 -10.04 5.18
C LYS A 44 12.00 -9.79 6.13
N LYS A 45 13.24 -10.07 5.74
CA LYS A 45 14.43 -9.84 6.59
C LYS A 45 14.56 -8.37 6.99
N TYR A 46 14.26 -7.43 6.09
CA TYR A 46 14.27 -5.99 6.37
C TYR A 46 13.07 -5.59 7.22
N MET A 47 11.89 -6.11 6.91
CA MET A 47 10.66 -5.78 7.64
C MET A 47 10.70 -6.27 9.10
N ASP A 48 11.21 -7.47 9.36
CA ASP A 48 11.36 -8.04 10.70
C ASP A 48 12.35 -7.22 11.57
N GLN A 49 13.28 -6.50 10.94
CA GLN A 49 14.23 -5.60 11.61
C GLN A 49 13.69 -4.15 11.73
N GLY A 50 12.45 -3.89 11.28
CA GLY A 50 11.89 -2.55 11.24
C GLY A 50 12.57 -1.62 10.21
N GLN A 51 13.32 -2.19 9.26
CA GLN A 51 14.01 -1.46 8.21
C GLN A 51 13.14 -1.33 6.97
N LEU A 52 13.43 -0.30 6.15
CA LEU A 52 12.83 -0.18 4.84
C LEU A 52 13.43 -1.23 3.90
N VAL A 53 12.57 -1.87 3.12
CA VAL A 53 13.00 -2.74 2.03
C VAL A 53 13.76 -1.89 1.01
N PRO A 54 14.93 -2.34 0.52
CA PRO A 54 15.71 -1.61 -0.48
C PRO A 54 14.88 -1.23 -1.71
N ASP A 55 15.14 -0.04 -2.26
CA ASP A 55 14.38 0.51 -3.38
C ASP A 55 14.43 -0.40 -4.61
N GLU A 56 15.59 -0.96 -4.92
CA GLU A 56 15.77 -1.90 -6.03
C GLU A 56 14.91 -3.16 -5.88
N LEU A 57 14.87 -3.74 -4.68
CA LEU A 57 14.04 -4.91 -4.40
C LEU A 57 12.55 -4.57 -4.50
N THR A 58 12.17 -3.41 -4.02
CA THR A 58 10.79 -2.91 -4.11
C THR A 58 10.35 -2.74 -5.57
N VAL A 59 11.21 -2.12 -6.39
CA VAL A 59 10.94 -1.93 -7.82
C VAL A 59 10.86 -3.27 -8.54
N LYS A 60 11.79 -4.18 -8.28
CA LYS A 60 11.80 -5.51 -8.91
C LYS A 60 10.49 -6.27 -8.65
N ILE A 61 10.04 -6.32 -7.41
CA ILE A 61 8.77 -6.95 -7.03
C ILE A 61 7.57 -6.26 -7.72
N LEU A 62 7.63 -4.94 -7.85
CA LEU A 62 6.59 -4.19 -8.54
C LEU A 62 6.57 -4.50 -10.04
N LEU A 63 7.73 -4.50 -10.69
CA LEU A 63 7.85 -4.79 -12.13
C LEU A 63 7.36 -6.20 -12.48
N ASP A 64 7.67 -7.19 -11.66
CA ASP A 64 7.14 -8.55 -11.82
C ASP A 64 5.60 -8.57 -11.76
N ARG A 65 4.99 -7.69 -10.96
CA ARG A 65 3.54 -7.57 -10.86
C ARG A 65 2.92 -6.84 -12.05
N VAL A 66 3.49 -5.71 -12.47
CA VAL A 66 2.93 -4.92 -13.58
C VAL A 66 3.18 -5.56 -14.95
N ALA A 67 4.12 -6.49 -15.05
CA ALA A 67 4.35 -7.29 -16.27
C ALA A 67 3.28 -8.36 -16.50
N GLN A 68 2.37 -8.60 -15.56
CA GLN A 68 1.30 -9.59 -15.73
C GLN A 68 0.24 -9.11 -16.74
N ASP A 69 -0.42 -10.09 -17.38
CA ASP A 69 -1.36 -9.82 -18.48
C ASP A 69 -2.53 -8.90 -18.10
N ASP A 70 -2.96 -8.93 -16.85
CA ASP A 70 -4.04 -8.06 -16.34
C ASP A 70 -3.66 -6.59 -16.26
N CYS A 71 -2.36 -6.28 -16.28
CA CYS A 71 -1.84 -4.90 -16.25
C CYS A 71 -1.66 -4.28 -17.64
N LYS A 72 -1.84 -5.02 -18.72
CA LYS A 72 -1.62 -4.54 -20.11
C LYS A 72 -2.49 -3.34 -20.51
N ASN A 73 -3.67 -3.22 -19.91
CA ASN A 73 -4.60 -2.12 -20.19
C ASN A 73 -4.46 -0.95 -19.19
N GLY A 74 -3.42 -0.96 -18.38
CA GLY A 74 -3.15 0.02 -17.34
C GLY A 74 -3.30 -0.56 -15.94
N TYR A 75 -2.89 0.21 -14.94
CA TYR A 75 -2.93 -0.17 -13.52
C TYR A 75 -2.92 1.07 -12.61
N VAL A 76 -3.30 0.90 -11.36
CA VAL A 76 -3.22 1.95 -10.34
C VAL A 76 -2.19 1.54 -9.29
N LEU A 77 -1.09 2.29 -9.18
CA LEU A 77 -0.10 2.09 -8.13
C LEU A 77 -0.57 2.74 -6.83
N ASP A 78 -0.49 2.02 -5.71
CA ASP A 78 -0.80 2.52 -4.37
C ASP A 78 0.34 2.22 -3.39
N GLY A 79 0.81 3.28 -2.73
CA GLY A 79 1.89 3.19 -1.75
C GLY A 79 3.31 3.16 -2.32
N PHE A 80 3.47 3.43 -3.62
CA PHE A 80 4.73 3.55 -4.32
C PHE A 80 4.58 4.52 -5.51
N PRO A 81 5.60 5.33 -5.86
CA PRO A 81 6.84 5.57 -5.12
C PRO A 81 6.62 6.38 -3.84
N ARG A 82 7.55 6.31 -2.89
CA ARG A 82 7.52 7.07 -1.62
C ARG A 82 8.66 8.05 -1.49
N THR A 83 9.70 7.88 -2.29
CA THR A 83 10.89 8.74 -2.32
C THR A 83 11.21 9.13 -3.76
N ILE A 84 12.00 10.21 -3.94
CA ILE A 84 12.46 10.63 -5.27
C ILE A 84 13.30 9.53 -5.94
N PRO A 85 14.29 8.90 -5.29
CA PRO A 85 15.01 7.81 -5.89
C PRO A 85 14.13 6.65 -6.38
N GLN A 86 13.09 6.29 -5.60
CA GLN A 86 12.12 5.28 -6.05
C GLN A 86 11.38 5.69 -7.32
N ALA A 87 11.00 6.97 -7.43
CA ALA A 87 10.32 7.49 -8.61
C ALA A 87 11.26 7.44 -9.84
N GLU A 88 12.51 7.85 -9.69
CA GLU A 88 13.51 7.82 -10.77
C GLU A 88 13.80 6.39 -11.26
N VAL A 89 13.95 5.44 -10.33
CA VAL A 89 14.17 4.03 -10.69
C VAL A 89 12.93 3.44 -11.38
N LEU A 90 11.73 3.77 -10.90
CA LEU A 90 10.47 3.34 -11.53
C LEU A 90 10.36 3.90 -12.95
N ASP A 91 10.57 5.19 -13.14
CA ASP A 91 10.47 5.88 -14.43
C ASP A 91 11.42 5.26 -15.47
N LYS A 92 12.67 5.02 -15.06
CA LYS A 92 13.67 4.35 -15.91
C LYS A 92 13.21 2.94 -16.30
N ALA A 93 12.76 2.15 -15.33
CA ALA A 93 12.34 0.78 -15.58
C ALA A 93 11.09 0.69 -16.47
N LEU A 94 10.13 1.58 -16.29
CA LEU A 94 8.95 1.64 -17.16
C LEU A 94 9.32 2.09 -18.58
N THR A 95 10.22 3.05 -18.72
CA THR A 95 10.71 3.49 -20.03
C THR A 95 11.39 2.34 -20.80
N GLU A 96 12.16 1.49 -20.12
CA GLU A 96 12.77 0.30 -20.71
C GLU A 96 11.70 -0.72 -21.19
N LEU A 97 10.56 -0.75 -20.54
CA LEU A 97 9.40 -1.59 -20.93
C LEU A 97 8.50 -0.93 -21.99
N GLY A 98 8.78 0.31 -22.39
CA GLY A 98 7.94 1.09 -23.31
C GLY A 98 6.64 1.60 -22.67
N ASP A 99 6.61 1.73 -21.35
CA ASP A 99 5.49 2.20 -20.54
C ASP A 99 5.85 3.50 -19.79
N ALA A 100 4.84 4.21 -19.27
CA ALA A 100 5.02 5.45 -18.52
C ALA A 100 3.86 5.66 -17.51
N ILE A 101 4.11 6.51 -16.52
CA ILE A 101 3.04 6.96 -15.61
C ILE A 101 2.31 8.16 -16.22
N ASP A 102 1.03 7.99 -16.56
CA ASP A 102 0.20 9.05 -17.13
C ASP A 102 -0.22 10.10 -16.09
N PHE A 103 -0.56 9.66 -14.87
CA PHE A 103 -1.11 10.53 -13.83
C PHE A 103 -0.52 10.23 -12.45
N ALA A 104 -0.21 11.28 -11.71
CA ALA A 104 0.09 11.22 -10.28
C ALA A 104 -1.03 11.91 -9.49
N ILE A 105 -1.75 11.13 -8.66
CA ILE A 105 -2.88 11.62 -7.87
C ILE A 105 -2.45 11.77 -6.41
N ASP A 106 -2.46 13.01 -5.91
CA ASP A 106 -2.26 13.27 -4.48
C ASP A 106 -3.59 13.37 -3.73
N VAL A 107 -3.75 12.51 -2.72
CA VAL A 107 -4.91 12.53 -1.82
C VAL A 107 -4.55 13.33 -0.57
N ASN A 108 -4.87 14.62 -0.58
CA ASN A 108 -4.59 15.52 0.52
C ASN A 108 -5.75 15.56 1.53
N VAL A 109 -5.44 15.37 2.80
CA VAL A 109 -6.40 15.36 3.91
C VAL A 109 -5.76 16.07 5.10
N PRO A 110 -6.49 16.97 5.81
CA PRO A 110 -6.00 17.63 7.00
C PRO A 110 -5.55 16.65 8.09
N ASP A 111 -4.47 16.97 8.78
CA ASP A 111 -3.81 16.08 9.76
C ASP A 111 -4.77 15.66 10.89
N GLU A 112 -5.65 16.55 11.35
CA GLU A 112 -6.66 16.25 12.36
C GLU A 112 -7.60 15.10 11.95
N ASN A 113 -7.97 15.05 10.66
CA ASN A 113 -8.79 13.99 10.11
C ASN A 113 -8.00 12.70 9.94
N ILE A 114 -6.71 12.80 9.66
CA ILE A 114 -5.79 11.65 9.60
C ILE A 114 -5.74 10.95 10.96
N VAL A 115 -5.50 11.70 12.04
CA VAL A 115 -5.42 11.15 13.39
C VAL A 115 -6.70 10.39 13.74
N LYS A 116 -7.88 10.98 13.53
CA LYS A 116 -9.17 10.33 13.77
C LYS A 116 -9.35 9.04 12.96
N ARG A 117 -8.99 9.08 11.67
CA ARG A 117 -9.11 7.90 10.79
C ARG A 117 -8.16 6.77 11.19
N MET A 118 -6.94 7.11 11.60
CA MET A 118 -5.94 6.11 11.95
C MET A 118 -6.26 5.41 13.27
N SER A 119 -6.73 6.12 14.28
CA SER A 119 -7.12 5.54 15.58
C SER A 119 -8.27 4.53 15.47
N GLY A 120 -9.24 4.81 14.58
CA GLY A 120 -10.39 3.94 14.33
C GLY A 120 -10.20 2.85 13.29
N ARG A 121 -9.05 2.85 12.58
CA ARG A 121 -8.80 1.90 11.49
C ARG A 121 -8.61 0.48 12.02
N ARG A 122 -9.23 -0.48 11.32
CA ARG A 122 -9.02 -1.93 11.52
C ARG A 122 -8.73 -2.57 10.17
N ALA A 123 -7.87 -3.54 10.14
CA ALA A 123 -7.47 -4.24 8.92
C ALA A 123 -7.54 -5.76 9.10
N CYS A 124 -7.99 -6.44 8.07
CA CYS A 124 -7.87 -7.88 7.97
C CYS A 124 -6.55 -8.21 7.26
N LEU A 125 -5.63 -8.88 7.96
CA LEU A 125 -4.35 -9.28 7.38
C LEU A 125 -4.49 -10.42 6.35
N SER A 126 -5.59 -11.15 6.40
CA SER A 126 -5.84 -12.28 5.49
C SER A 126 -6.31 -11.85 4.10
N CYS A 127 -7.29 -10.95 4.02
CA CYS A 127 -7.89 -10.54 2.73
C CYS A 127 -7.67 -9.07 2.37
N GLY A 128 -6.93 -8.31 3.18
CA GLY A 128 -6.65 -6.89 2.93
C GLY A 128 -7.84 -5.94 3.09
N ALA A 129 -8.99 -6.43 3.60
CA ALA A 129 -10.15 -5.58 3.86
C ALA A 129 -9.84 -4.57 4.98
N THR A 130 -10.35 -3.35 4.82
CA THR A 130 -10.15 -2.27 5.79
C THR A 130 -11.51 -1.80 6.31
N TYR A 131 -11.60 -1.60 7.62
CA TYR A 131 -12.76 -1.13 8.35
C TYR A 131 -12.40 0.09 9.20
N HIS A 132 -13.42 0.77 9.70
CA HIS A 132 -13.28 1.83 10.69
C HIS A 132 -14.37 1.67 11.75
N ILE A 133 -13.98 1.77 13.01
CA ILE A 133 -14.90 1.50 14.15
C ILE A 133 -16.16 2.37 14.13
N GLU A 134 -16.10 3.59 13.59
CA GLU A 134 -17.23 4.53 13.52
C GLU A 134 -17.83 4.64 12.12
N HIS A 135 -16.98 4.72 11.06
CA HIS A 135 -17.45 5.09 9.72
C HIS A 135 -17.82 3.89 8.85
N ILE A 136 -17.10 2.78 8.99
CA ILE A 136 -17.31 1.54 8.25
C ILE A 136 -17.10 0.37 9.23
N PRO A 137 -17.98 0.23 10.23
CA PRO A 137 -17.84 -0.85 11.21
C PRO A 137 -18.09 -2.22 10.56
N PRO A 138 -17.40 -3.26 11.00
CA PRO A 138 -17.74 -4.62 10.60
C PRO A 138 -19.10 -5.01 11.19
N LYS A 139 -19.81 -5.93 10.55
CA LYS A 139 -21.12 -6.46 11.04
C LYS A 139 -21.00 -7.10 12.41
N LYS A 140 -19.87 -7.76 12.65
CA LYS A 140 -19.50 -8.32 13.94
C LYS A 140 -18.19 -7.70 14.40
N GLU A 141 -18.19 -7.13 15.59
CA GLU A 141 -17.01 -6.46 16.15
C GLU A 141 -15.79 -7.38 16.12
N GLY A 142 -14.67 -6.85 15.64
CA GLY A 142 -13.39 -7.55 15.55
C GLY A 142 -13.29 -8.60 14.45
N ILE A 143 -14.34 -8.84 13.65
CA ILE A 143 -14.36 -9.89 12.62
C ILE A 143 -14.55 -9.30 11.23
N CYS A 144 -13.77 -9.78 10.29
CA CYS A 144 -13.85 -9.38 8.89
C CYS A 144 -15.10 -9.93 8.20
N ASP A 145 -15.94 -9.08 7.64
CA ASP A 145 -17.17 -9.49 6.93
C ASP A 145 -16.89 -10.26 5.64
N LYS A 146 -15.68 -10.11 5.07
CA LYS A 146 -15.32 -10.75 3.79
C LYS A 146 -14.79 -12.17 3.95
N CYS A 147 -13.99 -12.44 4.99
CA CYS A 147 -13.33 -13.74 5.14
C CYS A 147 -13.45 -14.36 6.55
N GLY A 148 -14.15 -13.69 7.48
CA GLY A 148 -14.37 -14.22 8.83
C GLY A 148 -13.15 -14.20 9.75
N GLN A 149 -12.02 -13.67 9.32
CA GLN A 149 -10.80 -13.58 10.13
C GLN A 149 -10.83 -12.36 11.06
N GLU A 150 -10.01 -12.41 12.09
CA GLU A 150 -9.89 -11.32 13.05
C GLU A 150 -9.37 -10.02 12.41
N LEU A 151 -9.90 -8.90 12.86
CA LEU A 151 -9.45 -7.57 12.49
C LEU A 151 -8.44 -7.06 13.50
N VAL A 152 -7.32 -6.51 13.01
CA VAL A 152 -6.25 -5.98 13.84
C VAL A 152 -6.07 -4.48 13.64
N LEU A 153 -5.56 -3.81 14.65
CA LEU A 153 -4.97 -2.48 14.52
C LEU A 153 -3.57 -2.67 13.92
N ARG A 154 -3.27 -2.01 12.82
CA ARG A 154 -1.94 -2.09 12.20
C ARG A 154 -0.94 -1.24 12.96
N ASP A 155 0.32 -1.68 13.00
CA ASP A 155 1.40 -0.97 13.70
C ASP A 155 1.64 0.43 13.12
N ASP A 156 1.44 0.63 11.81
CA ASP A 156 1.52 1.95 11.16
C ASP A 156 0.36 2.89 11.53
N CYS A 157 -0.63 2.42 12.26
CA CYS A 157 -1.70 3.24 12.83
C CYS A 157 -1.34 3.82 14.20
N LEU A 158 -0.25 3.37 14.81
CA LEU A 158 0.28 3.91 16.07
C LEU A 158 1.16 5.13 15.75
N LEU A 159 0.54 6.30 15.54
CA LEU A 159 1.17 7.54 15.08
C LEU A 159 2.34 8.05 15.93
N TYR A 160 2.54 7.50 17.13
CA TYR A 160 3.59 7.92 18.04
C TYR A 160 4.81 6.99 18.10
N THR A 161 4.79 5.85 17.43
CA THR A 161 5.87 4.85 17.55
C THR A 161 6.72 4.67 16.29
N SER A 162 6.32 5.26 15.15
CA SER A 162 7.15 5.23 13.94
C SER A 162 7.14 6.60 13.28
N PRO A 163 8.23 7.40 13.40
CA PRO A 163 8.37 8.60 12.62
C PRO A 163 8.38 8.18 11.14
N SER A 164 7.30 8.47 10.43
CA SER A 164 7.25 8.30 8.99
C SER A 164 8.43 9.07 8.37
N PRO A 165 9.15 8.51 7.39
CA PRO A 165 10.16 9.27 6.66
C PRO A 165 9.65 10.60 6.08
N ARG A 166 8.33 10.73 5.90
CA ARG A 166 7.67 11.97 5.45
C ARG A 166 7.60 13.06 6.53
N ASP A 167 7.67 12.71 7.81
CA ASP A 167 7.62 13.70 8.89
C ASP A 167 8.99 14.36 9.11
N ARG A 168 10.07 13.77 8.59
CA ARG A 168 11.42 14.32 8.66
C ARG A 168 11.71 15.41 7.63
N THR A 169 10.86 15.62 6.65
CA THR A 169 11.04 16.64 5.59
C THR A 169 10.23 17.91 5.80
N ARG A 170 9.54 18.04 6.96
CA ARG A 170 8.81 19.24 7.36
C ARG A 170 9.50 19.96 8.53
N SER A 171 10.81 20.21 8.44
CA SER A 171 11.52 21.16 9.29
C SER A 171 12.20 22.21 8.43
#